data_0cd0046bed74b19ed02cbcb3a653fa4b
#
_entry.id   0cd0046bed74b19ed02cbcb3a653fa4b
#
_cell.length_a   1.000
_cell.length_b   1.000
_cell.length_c   1.000
_cell.angle_alpha   90.00
_cell.angle_beta   90.00
_cell.angle_gamma   90.00
#
_symmetry.space_group_name_H-M   'P 1'
#
loop_
_entity.id
_entity.type
_entity.pdbx_description
1 polymer ?
#
loop_
_entity_poly.entity_id
_entity_poly.type
_entity_poly.pdbx_seq_one_letter_code
_entity_poly.pdbx_strand_id
1 'polypeptide(L)'
;YNLTAEFEFVITSEIPDIKIIDFLTGLFKMFNLVAFVEQSGTISVKTLDSFYTGGSNYDISQYIDVNSSEVNVALPYKEIVFNYKDNKTFLAATHGQQFSYTWAKLDYNNNENLDGGIYKVELPFAHFKYERIVNVATATNTPIQWGYCVDDNQEPYIGLPFLFYPNKVTSSSFPISFLTENSFFPYLEIQNYNVPSNSLYLDSATGKDNINFKNEINEYSGDTSFTDTLFEKYYSNYIGNIFNNKNRLTKVTAYLPLKILLNFTLADRFDINGQRYKINSIKTNLKTGKSDIELLNEL
;
A
#
# COMPACT_ATOMS: atom_id res chain seq x y z
N TYR A 1 -22.88 4.90 -47.00
CA TYR A 1 -21.93 5.81 -46.39
C TYR A 1 -21.16 5.01 -45.34
N ASN A 2 -19.90 4.64 -45.60
CA ASN A 2 -19.02 4.05 -44.58
C ASN A 2 -18.56 5.20 -43.68
N LEU A 3 -19.11 5.30 -42.51
CA LEU A 3 -18.58 6.13 -41.42
C LEU A 3 -17.50 5.32 -40.71
N THR A 4 -16.26 5.48 -41.17
CA THR A 4 -15.09 5.02 -40.41
C THR A 4 -14.80 6.09 -39.36
N ALA A 5 -15.13 5.86 -38.13
CA ALA A 5 -14.68 6.71 -37.03
C ALA A 5 -13.25 6.29 -36.68
N GLU A 6 -12.27 7.10 -37.04
CA GLU A 6 -10.90 6.96 -36.57
C GLU A 6 -10.75 7.73 -35.26
N PHE A 7 -10.30 7.05 -34.21
CA PHE A 7 -9.94 7.68 -32.95
C PHE A 7 -8.42 7.71 -32.85
N GLU A 8 -7.86 8.89 -32.78
CA GLU A 8 -6.45 9.06 -32.42
C GLU A 8 -6.37 9.22 -30.91
N PHE A 9 -5.70 8.27 -30.26
CA PHE A 9 -5.43 8.31 -28.82
C PHE A 9 -3.96 8.67 -28.58
N VAL A 10 -3.72 9.90 -28.16
CA VAL A 10 -2.38 10.39 -27.85
C VAL A 10 -2.11 10.16 -26.35
N ILE A 11 -1.40 9.08 -26.03
CA ILE A 11 -1.13 8.66 -24.64
C ILE A 11 -0.56 9.82 -23.80
N THR A 12 0.33 10.63 -24.38
CA THR A 12 0.98 11.72 -23.64
C THR A 12 0.05 12.88 -23.27
N SER A 13 -1.07 13.06 -23.98
CA SER A 13 -2.07 14.07 -23.64
C SER A 13 -3.08 13.59 -22.59
N GLU A 14 -3.19 12.27 -22.42
CA GLU A 14 -4.13 11.65 -21.48
C GLU A 14 -3.48 11.29 -20.13
N ILE A 15 -2.15 11.41 -20.02
CA ILE A 15 -1.47 11.20 -18.76
C ILE A 15 -1.74 12.40 -17.83
N PRO A 16 -2.35 12.19 -16.65
CA PRO A 16 -2.58 13.28 -15.71
C PRO A 16 -1.27 13.93 -15.26
N ASP A 17 -1.30 15.24 -15.02
CA ASP A 17 -0.16 15.99 -14.50
C ASP A 17 0.20 15.52 -13.07
N ILE A 18 1.19 14.66 -12.97
CA ILE A 18 1.78 14.23 -11.72
C ILE A 18 3.31 14.36 -11.78
N LYS A 19 3.91 14.90 -10.74
CA LYS A 19 5.37 14.93 -10.64
C LYS A 19 5.90 13.51 -10.47
N ILE A 20 7.00 13.19 -11.15
CA ILE A 20 7.65 11.87 -11.04
C ILE A 20 7.93 11.50 -9.58
N ILE A 21 8.37 12.46 -8.76
CA ILE A 21 8.64 12.23 -7.34
C ILE A 21 7.37 11.88 -6.57
N ASP A 22 6.23 12.49 -6.89
CA ASP A 22 4.96 12.20 -6.21
C ASP A 22 4.44 10.82 -6.61
N PHE A 23 4.60 10.46 -7.89
CA PHE A 23 4.27 9.12 -8.39
C PHE A 23 5.11 8.04 -7.71
N LEU A 24 6.44 8.22 -7.68
CA LEU A 24 7.35 7.28 -7.00
C LEU A 24 7.06 7.20 -5.50
N THR A 25 6.87 8.34 -4.84
CA THR A 25 6.51 8.38 -3.42
C THR A 25 5.19 7.65 -3.16
N GLY A 26 4.23 7.77 -4.08
CA GLY A 26 2.97 7.02 -4.05
C GLY A 26 3.20 5.51 -4.06
N LEU A 27 4.03 5.00 -4.97
CA LEU A 27 4.38 3.58 -5.04
C LEU A 27 5.15 3.12 -3.79
N PHE A 28 6.08 3.93 -3.29
CA PHE A 28 6.82 3.64 -2.06
C PHE A 28 5.89 3.53 -0.85
N LYS A 29 4.93 4.45 -0.73
CA LYS A 29 3.89 4.38 0.31
C LYS A 29 2.92 3.22 0.09
N MET A 30 2.58 2.88 -1.17
CA MET A 30 1.65 1.81 -1.47
C MET A 30 2.15 0.45 -1.00
N PHE A 31 3.42 0.18 -1.26
CA PHE A 31 4.05 -1.11 -0.97
C PHE A 31 5.03 -1.08 0.21
N ASN A 32 5.02 0.00 1.00
CA ASN A 32 5.92 0.19 2.13
C ASN A 32 7.39 -0.09 1.76
N LEU A 33 7.86 0.60 0.70
CA LEU A 33 9.19 0.39 0.14
C LEU A 33 10.23 1.29 0.78
N VAL A 34 11.46 0.81 0.79
CA VAL A 34 12.66 1.56 1.12
C VAL A 34 13.66 1.44 -0.03
N ALA A 35 14.31 2.56 -0.37
CA ALA A 35 15.42 2.59 -1.33
C ALA A 35 16.72 2.93 -0.59
N PHE A 36 17.77 2.22 -0.92
CA PHE A 36 19.10 2.45 -0.35
C PHE A 36 20.18 2.14 -1.37
N VAL A 37 21.36 2.72 -1.15
CA VAL A 37 22.53 2.47 -2.00
C VAL A 37 23.34 1.33 -1.39
N GLU A 38 23.57 0.26 -2.14
CA GLU A 38 24.44 -0.83 -1.75
C GLU A 38 25.91 -0.43 -1.86
N GLN A 39 26.82 -1.22 -1.28
CA GLN A 39 28.26 -0.98 -1.37
C GLN A 39 28.78 -0.98 -2.83
N SER A 40 28.11 -1.68 -3.71
CA SER A 40 28.39 -1.68 -5.16
C SER A 40 28.07 -0.34 -5.85
N GLY A 41 27.37 0.59 -5.18
CA GLY A 41 26.83 1.81 -5.77
C GLY A 41 25.46 1.61 -6.45
N THR A 42 24.93 0.41 -6.45
CA THR A 42 23.61 0.11 -7.02
C THR A 42 22.49 0.55 -6.07
N ILE A 43 21.41 1.13 -6.60
CA ILE A 43 20.21 1.45 -5.84
C ILE A 43 19.35 0.20 -5.75
N SER A 44 19.15 -0.29 -4.54
CA SER A 44 18.20 -1.38 -4.25
C SER A 44 16.91 -0.86 -3.66
N VAL A 45 15.79 -1.48 -4.07
CA VAL A 45 14.45 -1.20 -3.54
C VAL A 45 13.89 -2.49 -2.98
N LYS A 46 13.45 -2.46 -1.72
CA LYS A 46 12.87 -3.62 -1.01
C LYS A 46 11.66 -3.18 -0.21
N THR A 47 10.78 -4.12 0.12
CA THR A 47 9.78 -3.88 1.16
C THR A 47 10.47 -3.66 2.50
N LEU A 48 9.88 -2.86 3.38
CA LEU A 48 10.49 -2.53 4.67
C LEU A 48 10.75 -3.79 5.51
N ASP A 49 9.83 -4.76 5.50
CA ASP A 49 10.01 -6.04 6.19
C ASP A 49 11.19 -6.84 5.63
N SER A 50 11.31 -6.91 4.30
CA SER A 50 12.44 -7.57 3.65
C SER A 50 13.77 -6.88 3.91
N PHE A 51 13.77 -5.55 4.00
CA PHE A 51 14.95 -4.76 4.37
C PHE A 51 15.43 -5.12 5.77
N TYR A 52 14.52 -5.12 6.74
CA TYR A 52 14.87 -5.45 8.12
C TYR A 52 15.24 -6.92 8.32
N THR A 53 14.68 -7.85 7.56
CA THR A 53 15.02 -9.29 7.67
C THR A 53 16.48 -9.57 7.28
N GLY A 54 17.06 -8.75 6.42
CA GLY A 54 18.46 -8.90 5.98
C GLY A 54 19.50 -8.30 6.93
N GLY A 55 19.09 -7.68 8.05
CA GLY A 55 20.01 -7.02 8.98
C GLY A 55 20.80 -7.99 9.87
N SER A 56 21.97 -7.54 10.29
CA SER A 56 22.85 -8.21 11.26
C SER A 56 22.61 -7.70 12.68
N ASN A 57 23.11 -8.44 13.68
CA ASN A 57 23.03 -8.02 15.07
C ASN A 57 24.41 -7.59 15.58
N TYR A 58 24.46 -6.46 16.29
CA TYR A 58 25.66 -5.97 16.94
C TYR A 58 25.42 -5.77 18.42
N ASP A 59 26.16 -6.48 19.27
CA ASP A 59 26.17 -6.21 20.71
C ASP A 59 26.99 -4.93 20.98
N ILE A 60 26.28 -3.90 21.44
CA ILE A 60 26.88 -2.60 21.77
C ILE A 60 26.90 -2.32 23.28
N SER A 61 26.54 -3.28 24.11
CA SER A 61 26.40 -3.13 25.59
C SER A 61 27.60 -2.46 26.25
N GLN A 62 28.81 -2.89 25.86
CA GLN A 62 30.07 -2.36 26.42
C GLN A 62 30.43 -0.94 25.97
N TYR A 63 29.76 -0.41 24.96
CA TYR A 63 30.05 0.91 24.41
C TYR A 63 29.07 1.99 24.86
N ILE A 64 28.03 1.60 25.62
CA ILE A 64 26.99 2.52 26.11
C ILE A 64 27.52 3.39 27.24
N ASP A 65 27.25 4.67 27.18
CA ASP A 65 27.40 5.57 28.31
C ASP A 65 26.18 5.46 29.24
N VAL A 66 26.36 4.74 30.34
CA VAL A 66 25.28 4.45 31.31
C VAL A 66 24.69 5.70 31.96
N ASN A 67 25.38 6.82 31.93
CA ASN A 67 24.92 8.08 32.54
C ASN A 67 23.97 8.89 31.63
N SER A 68 23.80 8.48 30.37
CA SER A 68 23.06 9.24 29.37
C SER A 68 21.96 8.43 28.67
N SER A 69 21.29 7.53 29.38
CA SER A 69 20.15 6.78 28.86
C SER A 69 18.82 7.42 29.26
N GLU A 70 17.93 7.56 28.28
CA GLU A 70 16.56 8.04 28.47
C GLU A 70 15.59 7.05 27.79
N VAL A 71 14.51 6.67 28.48
CA VAL A 71 13.48 5.80 27.93
C VAL A 71 12.16 6.54 27.88
N ASN A 72 11.63 6.71 26.69
CA ASN A 72 10.36 7.37 26.43
C ASN A 72 9.33 6.41 25.83
N VAL A 73 8.05 6.77 25.91
CA VAL A 73 7.01 6.05 25.17
C VAL A 73 7.28 6.17 23.67
N ALA A 74 7.23 5.05 22.97
CA ALA A 74 7.37 5.08 21.52
C ALA A 74 6.13 5.70 20.88
N LEU A 75 6.34 6.33 19.75
CA LEU A 75 5.38 6.94 18.82
C LEU A 75 3.92 7.03 19.33
N PRO A 76 3.48 8.18 19.84
CA PRO A 76 2.21 8.32 20.56
C PRO A 76 1.02 8.55 19.61
N TYR A 77 1.00 7.96 18.42
CA TYR A 77 -0.13 8.16 17.51
C TYR A 77 -1.38 7.45 18.01
N LYS A 78 -2.46 8.21 18.12
CA LYS A 78 -3.78 7.74 18.51
C LYS A 78 -4.42 6.91 17.39
N GLU A 79 -4.22 7.33 16.17
CA GLU A 79 -4.87 6.76 14.99
C GLU A 79 -3.89 6.70 13.82
N ILE A 80 -4.00 5.66 13.03
CA ILE A 80 -3.24 5.47 11.78
C ILE A 80 -4.24 5.32 10.65
N VAL A 81 -4.13 6.22 9.66
CA VAL A 81 -5.09 6.27 8.55
C VAL A 81 -4.36 5.96 7.25
N PHE A 82 -4.89 4.98 6.53
CA PHE A 82 -4.46 4.62 5.18
C PHE A 82 -5.56 4.96 4.20
N ASN A 83 -5.27 5.79 3.21
CA ASN A 83 -6.25 6.16 2.20
C ASN A 83 -5.62 6.54 0.86
N TYR A 84 -6.46 6.54 -0.16
CA TYR A 84 -6.20 7.17 -1.43
C TYR A 84 -6.63 8.64 -1.36
N LYS A 85 -5.95 9.52 -2.08
CA LYS A 85 -6.24 10.96 -2.07
C LYS A 85 -7.62 11.25 -2.65
N ASP A 86 -8.04 10.45 -3.62
CA ASP A 86 -9.33 10.61 -4.27
C ASP A 86 -10.00 9.25 -4.55
N ASN A 87 -11.24 9.08 -4.09
CA ASN A 87 -12.12 7.94 -4.36
C ASN A 87 -13.59 8.37 -4.34
N LYS A 88 -13.89 9.42 -5.13
CA LYS A 88 -15.20 10.04 -5.23
C LYS A 88 -16.05 9.51 -6.40
N THR A 89 -15.70 8.36 -6.96
CA THR A 89 -16.51 7.76 -8.01
C THR A 89 -17.86 7.34 -7.47
N PHE A 90 -18.88 7.33 -8.32
CA PHE A 90 -20.26 6.98 -7.96
C PHE A 90 -20.36 5.65 -7.19
N LEU A 91 -19.69 4.60 -7.66
CA LEU A 91 -19.71 3.31 -6.97
C LEU A 91 -19.01 3.34 -5.61
N ALA A 92 -17.90 4.08 -5.49
CA ALA A 92 -17.21 4.24 -4.21
C ALA A 92 -18.07 5.01 -3.19
N ALA A 93 -18.75 6.05 -3.63
CA ALA A 93 -19.67 6.83 -2.79
C ALA A 93 -20.88 5.99 -2.34
N THR A 94 -21.49 5.25 -3.26
CA THR A 94 -22.64 4.35 -2.97
C THR A 94 -22.24 3.27 -1.96
N HIS A 95 -21.08 2.64 -2.15
CA HIS A 95 -20.55 1.65 -1.21
C HIS A 95 -20.32 2.27 0.19
N GLY A 96 -19.78 3.50 0.23
CA GLY A 96 -19.59 4.22 1.48
C GLY A 96 -20.88 4.50 2.23
N GLN A 97 -21.94 4.85 1.51
CA GLN A 97 -23.28 5.05 2.09
C GLN A 97 -23.88 3.74 2.62
N GLN A 98 -23.72 2.65 1.88
CA GLN A 98 -24.25 1.33 2.25
C GLN A 98 -23.56 0.73 3.48
N PHE A 99 -22.23 0.83 3.56
CA PHE A 99 -21.42 0.17 4.59
C PHE A 99 -20.84 1.12 5.64
N SER A 100 -21.15 2.41 5.57
CA SER A 100 -20.71 3.43 6.54
C SER A 100 -19.20 3.55 6.68
N TYR A 101 -18.42 3.33 5.62
CA TYR A 101 -17.00 3.61 5.57
C TYR A 101 -16.54 4.02 4.17
N THR A 102 -15.46 4.78 4.08
CA THR A 102 -14.87 5.19 2.79
C THR A 102 -14.26 4.00 2.07
N TRP A 103 -14.56 3.82 0.79
CA TRP A 103 -14.00 2.75 -0.04
C TRP A 103 -12.49 2.69 0.04
N ALA A 104 -11.95 1.49 0.21
CA ALA A 104 -10.52 1.16 0.31
C ALA A 104 -9.74 1.86 1.44
N LYS A 105 -10.36 2.71 2.25
CA LYS A 105 -9.75 3.37 3.40
C LYS A 105 -9.68 2.42 4.58
N LEU A 106 -8.57 2.44 5.31
CA LEU A 106 -8.41 1.77 6.59
C LEU A 106 -8.09 2.79 7.68
N ASP A 107 -8.93 2.83 8.71
CA ASP A 107 -8.68 3.52 9.97
C ASP A 107 -8.23 2.46 10.99
N TYR A 108 -6.93 2.42 11.27
CA TYR A 108 -6.35 1.51 12.23
C TYR A 108 -6.24 2.20 13.59
N ASN A 109 -7.13 1.81 14.49
CA ASN A 109 -7.15 2.30 15.86
C ASN A 109 -6.41 1.32 16.77
N ASN A 110 -5.42 1.82 17.48
CA ASN A 110 -4.66 1.01 18.44
C ASN A 110 -5.40 0.82 19.77
N ASN A 111 -6.69 1.09 19.85
CA ASN A 111 -7.63 0.93 20.98
C ASN A 111 -7.15 1.48 22.33
N GLU A 112 -6.17 2.38 22.36
CA GLU A 112 -5.58 2.85 23.59
C GLU A 112 -5.66 4.36 23.71
N ASN A 113 -5.77 4.85 24.94
CA ASN A 113 -5.83 6.25 25.30
C ASN A 113 -4.47 6.94 25.07
N LEU A 114 -4.00 6.96 23.82
CA LEU A 114 -2.83 7.67 23.41
C LEU A 114 -3.23 9.09 23.01
N ASP A 115 -2.58 10.09 23.57
CA ASP A 115 -2.83 11.52 23.31
C ASP A 115 -2.13 12.04 22.05
N GLY A 116 -1.66 11.14 21.19
CA GLY A 116 -0.91 11.48 19.99
C GLY A 116 -1.79 11.91 18.83
N GLY A 117 -1.15 12.47 17.81
CA GLY A 117 -1.79 12.85 16.55
C GLY A 117 -2.20 11.67 15.68
N ILE A 118 -2.61 11.98 14.46
CA ILE A 118 -2.94 10.98 13.43
C ILE A 118 -1.71 10.77 12.54
N TYR A 119 -1.30 9.51 12.36
CA TYR A 119 -0.34 9.15 11.33
C TYR A 119 -1.09 8.80 10.05
N LYS A 120 -0.85 9.56 8.97
CA LYS A 120 -1.58 9.39 7.71
C LYS A 120 -0.67 8.88 6.59
N VAL A 121 -1.04 7.77 5.99
CA VAL A 121 -0.47 7.25 4.75
C VAL A 121 -1.49 7.52 3.64
N GLU A 122 -1.27 8.59 2.89
CA GLU A 122 -2.11 8.99 1.77
C GLU A 122 -1.38 8.76 0.46
N LEU A 123 -2.03 8.02 -0.45
CA LEU A 123 -1.53 7.79 -1.80
C LEU A 123 -1.99 8.92 -2.73
N PRO A 124 -1.12 9.45 -3.60
CA PRO A 124 -1.47 10.54 -4.52
C PRO A 124 -2.25 10.05 -5.76
N PHE A 125 -3.01 8.98 -5.60
CA PHE A 125 -3.77 8.34 -6.65
C PHE A 125 -5.27 8.45 -6.40
N ALA A 126 -6.05 8.42 -7.50
CA ALA A 126 -7.45 8.08 -7.43
C ALA A 126 -7.61 6.57 -7.26
N HIS A 127 -8.73 6.14 -6.70
CA HIS A 127 -9.03 4.73 -6.53
C HIS A 127 -10.47 4.45 -6.89
N PHE A 128 -10.66 3.67 -7.95
CA PHE A 128 -11.98 3.34 -8.45
C PHE A 128 -12.49 2.06 -7.78
N LYS A 129 -13.78 2.03 -7.55
CA LYS A 129 -14.46 0.81 -7.19
C LYS A 129 -15.01 0.15 -8.45
N TYR A 130 -14.78 -1.14 -8.58
CA TYR A 130 -15.39 -1.99 -9.60
C TYR A 130 -16.36 -2.95 -8.95
N GLU A 131 -17.58 -3.03 -9.45
CA GLU A 131 -18.53 -4.02 -9.01
C GLU A 131 -18.30 -5.37 -9.68
N ARG A 132 -18.48 -6.43 -8.91
CA ARG A 132 -18.37 -7.81 -9.36
C ARG A 132 -19.78 -8.35 -9.50
N ILE A 133 -20.14 -8.81 -10.70
CA ILE A 133 -21.41 -9.45 -10.91
C ILE A 133 -21.36 -10.84 -10.28
N VAL A 134 -22.32 -11.13 -9.41
CA VAL A 134 -22.43 -12.42 -8.72
C VAL A 134 -23.51 -13.25 -9.42
N ASN A 135 -23.19 -14.50 -9.71
CA ASN A 135 -24.22 -15.45 -10.10
C ASN A 135 -25.03 -15.85 -8.87
N VAL A 136 -26.27 -15.37 -8.77
CA VAL A 136 -27.13 -15.58 -7.61
C VAL A 136 -27.44 -17.06 -7.38
N ALA A 137 -27.51 -17.86 -8.44
CA ALA A 137 -27.81 -19.29 -8.31
C ALA A 137 -26.67 -20.12 -7.71
N THR A 138 -25.42 -19.70 -7.94
CA THR A 138 -24.22 -20.43 -7.50
C THR A 138 -23.45 -19.70 -6.41
N ALA A 139 -23.84 -18.47 -6.06
CA ALA A 139 -23.12 -17.56 -5.16
C ALA A 139 -21.63 -17.35 -5.56
N THR A 140 -21.32 -17.50 -6.84
CA THR A 140 -19.96 -17.34 -7.38
C THR A 140 -19.85 -16.02 -8.15
N ASN A 141 -18.69 -15.37 -8.01
CA ASN A 141 -18.39 -14.19 -8.82
C ASN A 141 -18.26 -14.60 -10.28
N THR A 142 -18.87 -13.82 -11.16
CA THR A 142 -18.61 -13.96 -12.60
C THR A 142 -17.34 -13.18 -12.98
N PRO A 143 -16.70 -13.52 -14.10
CA PRO A 143 -15.52 -12.76 -14.56
C PRO A 143 -15.88 -11.38 -15.14
N ILE A 144 -17.08 -10.89 -14.88
CA ILE A 144 -17.53 -9.57 -15.35
C ILE A 144 -17.39 -8.58 -14.22
N GLN A 145 -16.65 -7.53 -14.49
CA GLN A 145 -16.56 -6.35 -13.64
C GLN A 145 -17.00 -5.13 -14.42
N TRP A 146 -17.55 -4.16 -13.73
CA TRP A 146 -17.92 -2.89 -14.30
C TRP A 146 -17.73 -1.76 -13.30
N GLY A 147 -17.59 -0.55 -13.80
CA GLY A 147 -17.45 0.64 -12.98
C GLY A 147 -17.85 1.86 -13.77
N TYR A 148 -18.32 2.87 -13.09
CA TYR A 148 -18.64 4.14 -13.70
C TYR A 148 -17.51 5.14 -13.52
N CYS A 149 -17.07 5.76 -14.64
CA CYS A 149 -16.17 6.90 -14.62
C CYS A 149 -16.94 8.20 -14.41
N VAL A 150 -17.84 8.22 -13.44
CA VAL A 150 -18.62 9.38 -13.02
C VAL A 150 -18.46 9.59 -11.53
N ASP A 151 -18.63 10.82 -11.09
CA ASP A 151 -18.65 11.17 -9.67
C ASP A 151 -20.01 10.88 -9.00
N ASP A 152 -20.18 11.25 -7.75
CA ASP A 152 -21.43 11.10 -6.99
C ASP A 152 -22.57 12.00 -7.47
N ASN A 153 -22.27 13.02 -8.29
CA ASN A 153 -23.25 13.86 -8.96
C ASN A 153 -23.61 13.40 -10.37
N GLN A 154 -23.05 12.25 -10.81
CA GLN A 154 -23.19 11.68 -12.15
C GLN A 154 -22.53 12.50 -13.26
N GLU A 155 -21.60 13.38 -12.90
CA GLU A 155 -20.78 14.11 -13.86
C GLU A 155 -19.52 13.30 -14.23
N PRO A 156 -18.93 13.51 -15.43
CA PRO A 156 -17.72 12.82 -15.80
C PRO A 156 -16.59 13.04 -14.80
N TYR A 157 -16.05 11.95 -14.26
CA TYR A 157 -14.96 12.01 -13.30
C TYR A 157 -13.63 12.14 -14.04
N ILE A 158 -12.98 13.30 -13.86
CA ILE A 158 -11.60 13.55 -14.31
C ILE A 158 -10.76 13.73 -13.05
N GLY A 159 -10.05 12.70 -12.69
CA GLY A 159 -9.34 12.64 -11.41
C GLY A 159 -7.83 12.51 -11.53
N LEU A 160 -7.23 12.13 -10.41
CA LEU A 160 -5.82 11.80 -10.32
C LEU A 160 -5.53 10.49 -11.09
N PRO A 161 -4.24 10.20 -11.38
CA PRO A 161 -3.85 8.89 -11.90
C PRO A 161 -4.38 7.78 -10.99
N PHE A 162 -4.79 6.67 -11.57
CA PHE A 162 -5.22 5.50 -10.82
C PHE A 162 -4.49 4.24 -11.28
N LEU A 163 -4.39 3.27 -10.38
CA LEU A 163 -3.74 1.99 -10.60
C LEU A 163 -4.79 0.87 -10.58
N PHE A 164 -4.60 -0.11 -11.43
CA PHE A 164 -5.47 -1.29 -11.50
C PHE A 164 -4.69 -2.51 -12.02
N TYR A 165 -5.23 -3.70 -11.76
CA TYR A 165 -4.77 -4.92 -12.41
C TYR A 165 -5.54 -5.15 -13.71
N PRO A 166 -4.86 -5.35 -14.85
CA PRO A 166 -5.50 -5.75 -16.10
C PRO A 166 -5.76 -7.26 -16.08
N ASN A 167 -6.95 -7.68 -15.71
CA ASN A 167 -7.34 -9.10 -15.71
C ASN A 167 -7.81 -9.53 -17.09
N LYS A 168 -7.21 -10.58 -17.63
CA LYS A 168 -7.62 -11.17 -18.90
C LYS A 168 -8.83 -12.07 -18.71
N VAL A 169 -9.90 -11.75 -19.43
CA VAL A 169 -11.08 -12.60 -19.52
C VAL A 169 -11.05 -13.35 -20.85
N THR A 170 -11.24 -14.66 -20.78
CA THR A 170 -11.43 -15.52 -21.95
C THR A 170 -12.72 -16.28 -21.73
N SER A 171 -13.80 -15.86 -22.39
CA SER A 171 -15.11 -16.45 -22.18
C SER A 171 -15.96 -16.40 -23.43
N SER A 172 -16.48 -17.54 -23.84
CA SER A 172 -17.51 -17.63 -24.87
C SER A 172 -18.91 -17.30 -24.29
N SER A 173 -19.07 -17.36 -22.97
CA SER A 173 -20.34 -17.08 -22.30
C SER A 173 -20.61 -15.60 -22.06
N PHE A 174 -19.55 -14.77 -22.07
CA PHE A 174 -19.63 -13.33 -21.81
C PHE A 174 -18.79 -12.55 -22.84
N PRO A 175 -19.11 -12.66 -24.15
CA PRO A 175 -18.41 -11.90 -25.16
C PRO A 175 -18.77 -10.42 -25.08
N ILE A 176 -17.85 -9.54 -25.44
CA ILE A 176 -18.17 -8.15 -25.73
C ILE A 176 -18.65 -8.11 -27.17
N SER A 177 -19.89 -7.66 -27.38
CA SER A 177 -20.50 -7.58 -28.69
C SER A 177 -20.54 -6.15 -29.19
N PHE A 178 -20.04 -5.92 -30.38
CA PHE A 178 -20.11 -4.64 -31.08
C PHE A 178 -21.05 -4.76 -32.25
N LEU A 179 -21.93 -3.79 -32.42
CA LEU A 179 -22.76 -3.66 -33.61
C LEU A 179 -21.85 -3.30 -34.81
N THR A 180 -21.93 -4.05 -35.88
CA THR A 180 -21.22 -3.73 -37.12
C THR A 180 -22.19 -3.23 -38.18
N GLU A 181 -21.70 -2.47 -39.14
CA GLU A 181 -22.49 -2.03 -40.30
C GLU A 181 -22.72 -3.15 -41.34
N ASN A 182 -22.14 -4.33 -41.10
CA ASN A 182 -22.27 -5.46 -42.00
C ASN A 182 -23.59 -6.20 -41.75
N SER A 183 -24.48 -6.14 -42.73
CA SER A 183 -25.81 -6.78 -42.67
C SER A 183 -25.76 -8.31 -42.62
N PHE A 184 -24.65 -8.96 -42.99
CA PHE A 184 -24.47 -10.41 -42.90
C PHE A 184 -23.91 -10.82 -41.56
N PHE A 185 -23.08 -9.98 -40.90
CA PHE A 185 -22.50 -10.18 -39.58
C PHE A 185 -22.75 -8.95 -38.72
N PRO A 186 -23.98 -8.78 -38.23
CA PRO A 186 -24.38 -7.55 -37.55
C PRO A 186 -23.66 -7.33 -36.22
N TYR A 187 -23.01 -8.36 -35.70
CA TYR A 187 -22.27 -8.28 -34.43
C TYR A 187 -20.87 -8.84 -34.58
N LEU A 188 -19.91 -8.14 -34.01
CA LEU A 188 -18.57 -8.64 -33.77
C LEU A 188 -18.45 -9.00 -32.29
N GLU A 189 -18.13 -10.26 -32.01
CA GLU A 189 -17.92 -10.74 -30.65
C GLU A 189 -16.44 -10.89 -30.34
N ILE A 190 -16.02 -10.27 -29.25
CA ILE A 190 -14.67 -10.43 -28.71
C ILE A 190 -14.77 -11.26 -27.43
N GLN A 191 -14.19 -12.46 -27.47
CA GLN A 191 -14.17 -13.40 -26.35
C GLN A 191 -12.92 -13.27 -25.46
N ASN A 192 -11.91 -12.54 -25.92
CA ASN A 192 -10.68 -12.29 -25.18
C ASN A 192 -10.51 -10.79 -24.98
N TYR A 193 -10.60 -10.34 -23.75
CA TYR A 193 -10.47 -8.91 -23.42
C TYR A 193 -9.88 -8.75 -22.02
N ASN A 194 -9.39 -7.55 -21.71
CA ASN A 194 -8.93 -7.20 -20.39
C ASN A 194 -9.97 -6.36 -19.66
N VAL A 195 -10.17 -6.63 -18.39
CA VAL A 195 -10.97 -5.79 -17.50
C VAL A 195 -10.10 -5.19 -16.41
N PRO A 196 -10.30 -3.92 -16.05
CA PRO A 196 -9.62 -3.33 -14.91
C PRO A 196 -10.16 -3.93 -13.61
N SER A 197 -9.28 -4.13 -12.63
CA SER A 197 -9.66 -4.69 -11.34
C SER A 197 -8.80 -4.14 -10.21
N ASN A 198 -9.37 -4.05 -9.01
CA ASN A 198 -8.63 -3.76 -7.79
C ASN A 198 -7.91 -5.00 -7.21
N SER A 199 -8.19 -6.18 -7.74
CA SER A 199 -7.58 -7.44 -7.32
C SER A 199 -6.79 -8.10 -8.45
N LEU A 200 -5.77 -8.86 -8.08
CA LEU A 200 -4.94 -9.60 -9.03
C LEU A 200 -5.74 -10.68 -9.77
N TYR A 201 -6.76 -11.23 -9.11
CA TYR A 201 -7.68 -12.22 -9.68
C TYR A 201 -9.11 -11.70 -9.61
N LEU A 202 -9.96 -12.12 -10.54
CA LEU A 202 -11.37 -11.77 -10.54
C LEU A 202 -12.17 -12.53 -9.48
N ASP A 203 -11.69 -13.72 -9.11
CA ASP A 203 -12.28 -14.60 -8.11
C ASP A 203 -11.39 -14.71 -6.87
N SER A 204 -11.96 -14.44 -5.70
CA SER A 204 -11.27 -14.53 -4.41
C SER A 204 -10.95 -15.98 -3.97
N ALA A 205 -11.54 -16.99 -4.61
CA ALA A 205 -11.17 -18.38 -4.39
C ALA A 205 -9.82 -18.72 -5.06
N THR A 206 -9.49 -18.07 -6.19
CA THR A 206 -8.23 -18.24 -6.89
C THR A 206 -7.10 -17.44 -6.21
N GLY A 207 -7.39 -16.25 -5.72
CA GLY A 207 -6.43 -15.41 -5.00
C GLY A 207 -7.09 -14.21 -4.37
N LYS A 208 -6.47 -13.72 -3.29
CA LYS A 208 -7.05 -12.70 -2.40
C LYS A 208 -6.35 -11.35 -2.46
N ASP A 209 -5.34 -11.23 -3.30
CA ASP A 209 -4.54 -10.02 -3.46
C ASP A 209 -5.36 -8.87 -4.06
N ASN A 210 -5.28 -7.70 -3.42
CA ASN A 210 -5.89 -6.48 -3.93
C ASN A 210 -5.07 -5.23 -3.56
N ILE A 211 -5.39 -4.11 -4.23
CA ILE A 211 -4.77 -2.82 -3.98
C ILE A 211 -5.59 -1.92 -3.03
N ASN A 212 -6.49 -2.47 -2.26
CA ASN A 212 -7.20 -1.76 -1.21
C ASN A 212 -6.39 -1.81 0.09
N PHE A 213 -6.56 -0.83 0.98
CA PHE A 213 -6.06 -0.94 2.35
C PHE A 213 -6.98 -1.74 3.27
N LYS A 214 -8.27 -1.79 2.94
CA LYS A 214 -9.29 -2.55 3.67
C LYS A 214 -9.87 -3.63 2.76
N ASN A 215 -10.30 -4.74 3.35
CA ASN A 215 -10.94 -5.84 2.65
C ASN A 215 -12.18 -5.37 1.87
N GLU A 216 -12.43 -6.00 0.73
CA GLU A 216 -13.69 -5.81 0.01
C GLU A 216 -14.84 -6.47 0.76
N ILE A 217 -15.98 -5.82 0.75
CA ILE A 217 -17.24 -6.40 1.18
C ILE A 217 -18.10 -6.60 -0.08
N ASN A 218 -18.61 -7.80 -0.25
CA ASN A 218 -19.54 -8.10 -1.33
C ASN A 218 -20.90 -7.48 -1.01
N GLU A 219 -21.39 -6.61 -1.88
CA GLU A 219 -22.64 -5.87 -1.67
C GLU A 219 -23.87 -6.77 -1.63
N TYR A 220 -23.80 -7.94 -2.21
CA TYR A 220 -24.91 -8.88 -2.31
C TYR A 220 -24.96 -9.86 -1.15
N SER A 221 -23.81 -10.39 -0.73
CA SER A 221 -23.75 -11.36 0.37
C SER A 221 -23.35 -10.78 1.71
N GLY A 222 -22.72 -9.60 1.72
CA GLY A 222 -22.13 -9.00 2.92
C GLY A 222 -20.83 -9.66 3.37
N ASP A 223 -20.36 -10.68 2.65
CA ASP A 223 -19.14 -11.40 3.00
C ASP A 223 -17.88 -10.59 2.66
N THR A 224 -16.86 -10.77 3.48
CA THR A 224 -15.55 -10.19 3.25
C THR A 224 -14.78 -11.00 2.22
N SER A 225 -14.22 -10.35 1.23
CA SER A 225 -13.42 -10.96 0.17
C SER A 225 -12.12 -10.19 -0.08
N PHE A 226 -11.20 -10.79 -0.82
CA PHE A 226 -9.90 -10.20 -1.18
C PHE A 226 -9.17 -9.62 0.04
N THR A 227 -8.89 -10.51 1.01
CA THR A 227 -8.37 -10.14 2.33
C THR A 227 -6.88 -9.81 2.35
N ASP A 228 -6.13 -10.16 1.30
CA ASP A 228 -4.69 -9.89 1.20
C ASP A 228 -4.48 -8.45 0.71
N THR A 229 -4.86 -7.50 1.55
CA THR A 229 -4.83 -6.07 1.27
C THR A 229 -3.41 -5.50 1.32
N LEU A 230 -3.23 -4.27 0.85
CA LEU A 230 -1.97 -3.55 1.00
C LEU A 230 -1.54 -3.44 2.46
N PHE A 231 -2.50 -3.23 3.37
CA PHE A 231 -2.19 -3.18 4.80
C PHE A 231 -1.69 -4.53 5.30
N GLU A 232 -2.42 -5.61 5.05
CA GLU A 232 -2.05 -6.94 5.54
C GLU A 232 -0.70 -7.41 5.01
N LYS A 233 -0.41 -7.16 3.73
CA LYS A 233 0.82 -7.62 3.09
C LYS A 233 2.06 -6.79 3.42
N TYR A 234 1.90 -5.47 3.58
CA TYR A 234 3.05 -4.57 3.61
C TYR A 234 3.17 -3.73 4.88
N TYR A 235 2.10 -3.65 5.68
CA TYR A 235 2.05 -2.75 6.82
C TYR A 235 1.74 -3.42 8.14
N SER A 236 0.95 -4.51 8.17
CA SER A 236 0.43 -5.11 9.41
C SER A 236 1.55 -5.47 10.38
N ASN A 237 2.61 -6.11 9.88
CA ASN A 237 3.77 -6.47 10.69
C ASN A 237 4.52 -5.24 11.23
N TYR A 238 4.80 -4.28 10.36
CA TYR A 238 5.49 -3.04 10.73
C TYR A 238 4.68 -2.23 11.76
N ILE A 239 3.40 -1.99 11.47
CA ILE A 239 2.50 -1.22 12.34
C ILE A 239 2.30 -1.93 13.67
N GLY A 240 2.03 -3.24 13.66
CA GLY A 240 1.84 -4.04 14.87
C GLY A 240 3.07 -4.03 15.78
N ASN A 241 4.27 -3.99 15.20
CA ASN A 241 5.51 -3.92 15.96
C ASN A 241 5.83 -2.51 16.48
N ILE A 242 5.68 -1.48 15.66
CA ILE A 242 6.12 -0.12 16.02
C ILE A 242 5.10 0.61 16.89
N PHE A 243 3.82 0.46 16.59
CA PHE A 243 2.74 1.17 17.29
C PHE A 243 2.15 0.36 18.45
N ASN A 244 2.88 -0.65 18.93
CA ASN A 244 2.51 -1.35 20.13
C ASN A 244 2.76 -0.45 21.35
N ASN A 245 1.78 -0.35 22.25
CA ASN A 245 1.88 0.45 23.48
C ASN A 245 3.01 0.02 24.42
N LYS A 246 3.47 -1.22 24.30
CA LYS A 246 4.62 -1.73 25.05
C LYS A 246 5.95 -1.24 24.51
N ASN A 247 5.98 -0.72 23.31
CA ASN A 247 7.20 -0.22 22.72
C ASN A 247 7.72 1.01 23.46
N ARG A 248 9.04 1.12 23.47
CA ARG A 248 9.75 2.23 24.09
C ARG A 248 10.78 2.76 23.11
N LEU A 249 10.88 4.07 23.06
CA LEU A 249 11.98 4.75 22.41
C LEU A 249 13.09 4.97 23.45
N THR A 250 14.18 4.26 23.27
CA THR A 250 15.34 4.35 24.15
C THR A 250 16.39 5.23 23.48
N LYS A 251 16.77 6.32 24.14
CA LYS A 251 17.88 7.18 23.71
C LYS A 251 19.10 6.83 24.51
N VAL A 252 20.20 6.56 23.83
CA VAL A 252 21.48 6.24 24.45
C VAL A 252 22.60 6.99 23.74
N THR A 253 23.62 7.34 24.51
CA THR A 253 24.91 7.73 23.96
C THR A 253 25.84 6.52 24.03
N ALA A 254 26.54 6.25 22.93
CA ALA A 254 27.52 5.18 22.85
C ALA A 254 28.81 5.66 22.20
N TYR A 255 29.94 5.05 22.56
CA TYR A 255 31.22 5.26 21.89
C TYR A 255 31.53 4.07 20.98
N LEU A 256 30.95 4.08 19.77
CA LEU A 256 31.03 2.96 18.85
C LEU A 256 32.42 2.86 18.21
N PRO A 257 33.00 1.63 18.18
CA PRO A 257 34.26 1.41 17.49
C PRO A 257 34.10 1.55 15.97
N LEU A 258 35.18 1.95 15.33
CA LEU A 258 35.21 2.17 13.88
C LEU A 258 34.71 0.95 13.08
N LYS A 259 35.00 -0.26 13.56
CA LYS A 259 34.54 -1.51 12.96
C LYS A 259 33.01 -1.58 12.84
N ILE A 260 32.28 -1.12 13.86
CA ILE A 260 30.81 -1.08 13.82
C ILE A 260 30.38 0.06 12.89
N LEU A 261 30.95 1.26 13.08
CA LEU A 261 30.57 2.45 12.30
C LEU A 261 30.74 2.31 10.80
N LEU A 262 31.69 1.50 10.33
CA LEU A 262 31.92 1.28 8.89
C LEU A 262 31.04 0.18 8.29
N ASN A 263 30.48 -0.71 9.11
CA ASN A 263 29.78 -1.89 8.60
C ASN A 263 28.28 -1.92 8.90
N PHE A 264 27.80 -1.16 9.89
CA PHE A 264 26.38 -1.19 10.22
C PHE A 264 25.53 -0.49 9.14
N THR A 265 24.31 -0.96 9.01
CA THR A 265 23.25 -0.37 8.19
C THR A 265 22.01 -0.12 9.03
N LEU A 266 21.07 0.67 8.56
CA LEU A 266 19.79 0.88 9.26
C LEU A 266 18.89 -0.37 9.29
N ALA A 267 19.25 -1.42 8.54
CA ALA A 267 18.60 -2.72 8.61
C ALA A 267 18.99 -3.52 9.85
N ASP A 268 20.16 -3.19 10.43
CA ASP A 268 20.74 -3.95 11.52
C ASP A 268 20.04 -3.70 12.86
N ARG A 269 20.37 -4.56 13.83
CA ARG A 269 19.90 -4.49 15.20
C ARG A 269 21.05 -4.21 16.14
N PHE A 270 20.75 -3.46 17.18
CA PHE A 270 21.65 -3.31 18.31
C PHE A 270 21.13 -4.11 19.50
N ASP A 271 21.99 -4.96 20.06
CA ASP A 271 21.71 -5.69 21.29
C ASP A 271 22.37 -4.93 22.46
N ILE A 272 21.58 -4.66 23.50
CA ILE A 272 22.03 -4.00 24.74
C ILE A 272 21.56 -4.86 25.91
N ASN A 273 22.49 -5.45 26.65
CA ASN A 273 22.24 -6.31 27.80
C ASN A 273 21.22 -7.43 27.52
N GLY A 274 21.27 -8.02 26.31
CA GLY A 274 20.39 -9.10 25.89
C GLY A 274 19.02 -8.64 25.36
N GLN A 275 18.73 -7.36 25.35
CA GLN A 275 17.55 -6.81 24.72
C GLN A 275 17.91 -6.31 23.31
N ARG A 276 17.07 -6.68 22.34
CA ARG A 276 17.25 -6.31 20.93
C ARG A 276 16.47 -5.06 20.58
N TYR A 277 17.10 -4.23 19.72
CA TYR A 277 16.54 -2.96 19.28
C TYR A 277 16.71 -2.74 17.79
N LYS A 278 15.71 -2.14 17.17
CA LYS A 278 15.82 -1.53 15.84
C LYS A 278 16.41 -0.13 15.96
N ILE A 279 17.24 0.25 15.01
CA ILE A 279 17.82 1.60 14.94
C ILE A 279 16.76 2.53 14.34
N ASN A 280 16.29 3.49 15.14
CA ASN A 280 15.38 4.55 14.66
C ASN A 280 16.18 5.71 14.07
N SER A 281 17.17 6.19 14.81
CA SER A 281 18.10 7.20 14.32
C SER A 281 19.47 7.06 14.98
N ILE A 282 20.51 7.49 14.27
CA ILE A 282 21.87 7.55 14.80
C ILE A 282 22.58 8.78 14.29
N LYS A 283 23.20 9.52 15.20
CA LYS A 283 24.02 10.67 14.90
C LYS A 283 25.42 10.47 15.50
N THR A 284 26.40 10.30 14.65
CA THR A 284 27.76 9.96 15.07
C THR A 284 28.76 11.06 14.77
N ASN A 285 29.62 11.35 15.73
CA ASN A 285 30.84 12.12 15.51
C ASN A 285 31.96 11.14 15.13
N LEU A 286 32.29 11.08 13.84
CA LEU A 286 33.30 10.15 13.33
C LEU A 286 34.73 10.36 13.91
N LYS A 287 35.03 11.56 14.46
CA LYS A 287 36.33 11.84 15.06
C LYS A 287 36.48 11.20 16.44
N THR A 288 35.42 11.10 17.20
CA THR A 288 35.43 10.62 18.59
C THR A 288 34.76 9.26 18.75
N GLY A 289 33.99 8.80 17.76
CA GLY A 289 33.12 7.64 17.85
C GLY A 289 31.86 7.85 18.70
N LYS A 290 31.68 9.05 19.30
CA LYS A 290 30.48 9.36 20.08
C LYS A 290 29.26 9.37 19.18
N SER A 291 28.27 8.54 19.54
CA SER A 291 27.03 8.34 18.80
C SER A 291 25.84 8.56 19.71
N ASP A 292 24.94 9.45 19.33
CA ASP A 292 23.64 9.60 19.96
C ASP A 292 22.65 8.76 19.15
N ILE A 293 22.03 7.78 19.79
CA ILE A 293 21.26 6.72 19.15
C ILE A 293 19.86 6.68 19.72
N GLU A 294 18.87 6.66 18.84
CA GLU A 294 17.48 6.36 19.20
C GLU A 294 17.14 4.95 18.75
N LEU A 295 16.63 4.17 19.66
CA LEU A 295 16.37 2.75 19.52
C LEU A 295 14.91 2.43 19.82
N LEU A 296 14.30 1.59 19.01
CA LEU A 296 13.00 0.99 19.26
C LEU A 296 13.20 -0.46 19.71
N ASN A 297 12.67 -0.84 20.89
CA ASN A 297 12.74 -2.22 21.33
C ASN A 297 11.98 -3.14 20.36
N GLU A 298 12.55 -4.30 20.11
CA GLU A 298 11.89 -5.38 19.37
C GLU A 298 11.27 -6.33 20.40
N LEU A 299 9.93 -6.52 20.31
CA LEU A 299 9.15 -7.37 21.23
C LEU A 299 9.08 -8.82 20.74
#